data_79d630c59d0da733bb4c52e93d6c7c9f
#
_entry.id   79d630c59d0da733bb4c52e93d6c7c9f
#
_cell.length_a   1.000
_cell.length_b   1.000
_cell.length_c   1.000
_cell.angle_alpha   90.00
_cell.angle_beta   90.00
_cell.angle_gamma   90.00
#
_symmetry.space_group_name_H-M   'P 1'
#
loop_
_entity.id
_entity.type
_entity.pdbx_description
1 polymer ?
#
loop_
_entity_poly.entity_id
_entity_poly.type
_entity_poly.pdbx_seq_one_letter_code
_entity_poly.pdbx_strand_id
1 'polypeptide(L)'
;MKAAVLYEFGKPMSIEEIDLDPPQAGEVRVKIGGAGICRSDLHIMKGEANHKLPAVLGHEGSGTVLEIGEGVTRVKPGDRVILSFVPFCGHCHFCLNGRANLCDTHASTAGTLFDGTTRLHKGEQRIAHMGKVACFAEEAVVPETGCVPIPSDIPLPQAALIGCCVPTGVGAAMFNAKLTPGSTVAVIGVGGVGLNVVQGARLLNASKIIAVDPNEGALEFAMQFGVTHAVNPTIQDPVETIKSITDGLGADYTFEVFGSSNTVEIAYNSVRKGGTAVVVGLTPLGDNPTIDANRMARQEVTLRGTYYGSVRPAIDMPTMVDLYRSGKIDIDGLITRTYKLDDINKAYEDMENGAIGRAVINEF
;
A
#
# COMPACT_ATOMS: atom_id res chain seq x y z
N MET A 1 -20.08 0.22 18.09
CA MET A 1 -18.75 0.83 17.93
C MET A 1 -18.79 1.91 16.86
N LYS A 2 -17.97 2.96 17.03
CA LYS A 2 -17.89 4.04 16.05
C LYS A 2 -17.11 3.60 14.81
N ALA A 3 -17.62 3.95 13.61
CA ALA A 3 -16.99 3.66 12.34
C ALA A 3 -17.30 4.74 11.28
N ALA A 4 -16.43 4.83 10.26
CA ALA A 4 -16.65 5.64 9.07
C ALA A 4 -17.21 4.76 7.94
N VAL A 5 -18.48 4.96 7.60
CA VAL A 5 -19.21 4.15 6.62
C VAL A 5 -19.40 4.92 5.33
N LEU A 6 -18.94 4.35 4.21
CA LEU A 6 -19.24 4.86 2.87
C LEU A 6 -20.52 4.22 2.35
N TYR A 7 -21.57 5.03 2.15
CA TYR A 7 -22.88 4.58 1.65
C TYR A 7 -23.02 4.74 0.13
N GLU A 8 -22.38 5.75 -0.45
CA GLU A 8 -22.53 6.11 -1.86
C GLU A 8 -21.19 6.65 -2.41
N PHE A 9 -20.83 6.26 -3.61
CA PHE A 9 -19.66 6.80 -4.29
C PHE A 9 -19.78 8.31 -4.53
N GLY A 10 -18.67 9.04 -4.39
CA GLY A 10 -18.63 10.49 -4.53
C GLY A 10 -19.22 11.26 -3.34
N LYS A 11 -19.58 10.58 -2.25
CA LYS A 11 -20.05 11.20 -1.02
C LYS A 11 -19.04 11.02 0.13
N PRO A 12 -19.05 11.93 1.12
CA PRO A 12 -18.23 11.74 2.32
C PRO A 12 -18.69 10.52 3.11
N MET A 13 -17.76 9.91 3.85
CA MET A 13 -18.08 8.84 4.80
C MET A 13 -18.90 9.40 5.97
N SER A 14 -19.89 8.63 6.44
CA SER A 14 -20.67 8.94 7.62
C SER A 14 -19.99 8.35 8.86
N ILE A 15 -19.76 9.18 9.88
CA ILE A 15 -19.25 8.72 11.18
C ILE A 15 -20.45 8.35 12.04
N GLU A 16 -20.56 7.10 12.43
CA GLU A 16 -21.73 6.60 13.15
C GLU A 16 -21.45 5.34 13.95
N GLU A 17 -22.39 5.01 14.84
CA GLU A 17 -22.39 3.74 15.57
C GLU A 17 -22.93 2.61 14.69
N ILE A 18 -22.15 1.52 14.62
CA ILE A 18 -22.50 0.26 13.95
C ILE A 18 -22.27 -0.94 14.88
N ASP A 19 -22.83 -2.08 14.53
CA ASP A 19 -22.63 -3.32 15.25
C ASP A 19 -21.48 -4.14 14.64
N LEU A 20 -20.75 -4.86 15.49
CA LEU A 20 -19.68 -5.78 15.10
C LEU A 20 -19.99 -7.16 15.71
N ASP A 21 -20.28 -8.15 14.88
CA ASP A 21 -20.46 -9.53 15.31
C ASP A 21 -19.15 -10.09 15.90
N PRO A 22 -19.20 -11.03 16.86
CA PRO A 22 -18.00 -11.66 17.41
C PRO A 22 -17.22 -12.43 16.34
N PRO A 23 -15.90 -12.67 16.54
CA PRO A 23 -15.08 -13.42 15.61
C PRO A 23 -15.53 -14.88 15.53
N GLN A 24 -15.63 -15.41 14.31
CA GLN A 24 -15.88 -16.83 14.06
C GLN A 24 -14.56 -17.62 14.00
N ALA A 25 -14.66 -18.93 13.68
CA ALA A 25 -13.49 -19.80 13.58
C ALA A 25 -12.45 -19.23 12.59
N GLY A 26 -11.18 -19.13 13.03
CA GLY A 26 -10.08 -18.56 12.27
C GLY A 26 -10.08 -17.03 12.15
N GLU A 27 -10.92 -16.33 12.92
CA GLU A 27 -11.03 -14.87 12.93
C GLU A 27 -10.53 -14.27 14.24
N VAL A 28 -10.14 -13.02 14.19
CA VAL A 28 -9.54 -12.26 15.30
C VAL A 28 -10.23 -10.91 15.40
N ARG A 29 -10.68 -10.53 16.59
CA ARG A 29 -11.18 -9.19 16.90
C ARG A 29 -10.02 -8.33 17.37
N VAL A 30 -9.85 -7.18 16.76
CA VAL A 30 -8.72 -6.27 17.00
C VAL A 30 -9.25 -4.89 17.35
N LYS A 31 -8.78 -4.31 18.46
CA LYS A 31 -8.95 -2.88 18.74
C LYS A 31 -7.95 -2.12 17.88
N ILE A 32 -8.43 -1.24 17.01
CA ILE A 32 -7.60 -0.45 16.12
C ILE A 32 -6.87 0.63 16.94
N GLY A 33 -5.60 0.83 16.64
CA GLY A 33 -4.75 1.85 17.28
C GLY A 33 -3.92 2.65 16.27
N GLY A 34 -4.04 2.33 15.00
CA GLY A 34 -3.48 3.08 13.88
C GLY A 34 -4.14 2.67 12.56
N ALA A 35 -4.51 3.66 11.73
CA ALA A 35 -5.02 3.41 10.39
C ALA A 35 -4.43 4.44 9.40
N GLY A 36 -3.73 3.96 8.38
CA GLY A 36 -3.13 4.80 7.33
C GLY A 36 -4.17 5.33 6.35
N ILE A 37 -4.02 6.58 5.93
CA ILE A 37 -4.84 7.20 4.88
C ILE A 37 -4.18 6.91 3.53
N CYS A 38 -4.87 6.17 2.67
CA CYS A 38 -4.31 5.69 1.41
C CYS A 38 -5.15 6.11 0.20
N ARG A 39 -4.47 6.32 -0.93
CA ARG A 39 -5.14 6.70 -2.19
C ARG A 39 -6.07 5.61 -2.72
N SER A 40 -5.82 4.36 -2.40
CA SER A 40 -6.70 3.24 -2.80
C SER A 40 -8.11 3.35 -2.19
N ASP A 41 -8.24 3.86 -0.95
CA ASP A 41 -9.55 4.16 -0.35
C ASP A 41 -10.24 5.30 -1.11
N LEU A 42 -9.48 6.35 -1.48
CA LEU A 42 -10.00 7.49 -2.25
C LEU A 42 -10.53 7.06 -3.62
N HIS A 43 -9.85 6.12 -4.31
CA HIS A 43 -10.35 5.55 -5.57
C HIS A 43 -11.71 4.86 -5.39
N ILE A 44 -11.92 4.16 -4.27
CA ILE A 44 -13.24 3.59 -3.94
C ILE A 44 -14.23 4.71 -3.62
N MET A 45 -13.86 5.68 -2.78
CA MET A 45 -14.75 6.81 -2.44
C MET A 45 -15.26 7.54 -3.69
N LYS A 46 -14.41 7.69 -4.71
CA LYS A 46 -14.76 8.34 -5.99
C LYS A 46 -15.50 7.43 -6.98
N GLY A 47 -15.60 6.12 -6.72
CA GLY A 47 -16.16 5.15 -7.66
C GLY A 47 -15.21 4.80 -8.83
N GLU A 48 -13.94 5.12 -8.71
CA GLU A 48 -12.89 4.78 -9.69
C GLU A 48 -12.42 3.33 -9.56
N ALA A 49 -12.70 2.70 -8.41
CA ALA A 49 -12.47 1.28 -8.15
C ALA A 49 -13.76 0.62 -7.68
N ASN A 50 -14.01 -0.60 -8.18
CA ASN A 50 -15.24 -1.31 -7.86
C ASN A 50 -15.20 -1.84 -6.41
N HIS A 51 -16.25 -1.56 -5.63
CA HIS A 51 -16.43 -2.09 -4.28
C HIS A 51 -17.92 -2.25 -3.94
N LYS A 52 -18.25 -3.17 -3.02
CA LYS A 52 -19.62 -3.31 -2.50
C LYS A 52 -19.88 -2.18 -1.50
N LEU A 53 -21.08 -1.60 -1.54
CA LEU A 53 -21.55 -0.58 -0.59
C LEU A 53 -22.85 -1.03 0.10
N PRO A 54 -23.12 -0.58 1.34
CA PRO A 54 -22.25 0.25 2.17
C PRO A 54 -20.99 -0.50 2.62
N ALA A 55 -19.91 0.26 2.96
CA ALA A 55 -18.65 -0.33 3.36
C ALA A 55 -17.94 0.50 4.44
N VAL A 56 -17.24 -0.16 5.34
CA VAL A 56 -16.15 0.43 6.12
C VAL A 56 -14.86 0.24 5.33
N LEU A 57 -14.22 1.36 5.00
CA LEU A 57 -12.94 1.38 4.29
C LEU A 57 -11.76 1.26 5.27
N GLY A 58 -10.54 1.55 4.79
CA GLY A 58 -9.31 1.43 5.56
C GLY A 58 -8.70 0.03 5.47
N HIS A 59 -7.53 -0.04 4.89
CA HIS A 59 -6.80 -1.30 4.66
C HIS A 59 -5.35 -1.27 5.18
N GLU A 60 -4.91 -0.14 5.71
CA GLU A 60 -3.62 0.04 6.40
C GLU A 60 -3.87 0.08 7.90
N GLY A 61 -4.00 -1.06 8.56
CA GLY A 61 -4.39 -1.13 9.96
C GLY A 61 -3.33 -1.72 10.87
N SER A 62 -3.38 -1.34 12.14
CA SER A 62 -2.67 -1.97 13.24
C SER A 62 -3.50 -1.86 14.51
N GLY A 63 -3.27 -2.75 15.46
CA GLY A 63 -4.05 -2.72 16.68
C GLY A 63 -3.61 -3.74 17.72
N THR A 64 -4.49 -3.96 18.70
CA THR A 64 -4.30 -4.93 19.78
C THR A 64 -5.41 -5.98 19.71
N VAL A 65 -5.04 -7.25 19.75
CA VAL A 65 -5.98 -8.37 19.74
C VAL A 65 -6.81 -8.32 21.01
N LEU A 66 -8.16 -8.32 20.87
CA LEU A 66 -9.12 -8.38 21.97
C LEU A 66 -9.62 -9.79 22.20
N GLU A 67 -10.00 -10.47 21.12
CA GLU A 67 -10.68 -11.76 21.14
C GLU A 67 -10.24 -12.61 19.94
N ILE A 68 -10.24 -13.92 20.09
CA ILE A 68 -9.92 -14.87 19.03
C ILE A 68 -11.04 -15.88 18.85
N GLY A 69 -11.36 -16.23 17.62
CA GLY A 69 -12.27 -17.31 17.27
C GLY A 69 -11.66 -18.69 17.45
N GLU A 70 -12.49 -19.73 17.31
CA GLU A 70 -12.04 -21.12 17.39
C GLU A 70 -10.95 -21.41 16.34
N GLY A 71 -9.92 -22.18 16.73
CA GLY A 71 -8.82 -22.63 15.86
C GLY A 71 -7.73 -21.60 15.59
N VAL A 72 -7.86 -20.36 16.08
CA VAL A 72 -6.79 -19.36 15.96
C VAL A 72 -5.58 -19.76 16.80
N THR A 73 -4.41 -19.75 16.16
CA THR A 73 -3.14 -20.18 16.79
C THR A 73 -2.00 -19.18 16.62
N ARG A 74 -2.14 -18.22 15.70
CA ARG A 74 -1.06 -17.28 15.33
C ARG A 74 -0.93 -16.10 16.29
N VAL A 75 -2.00 -15.75 16.97
CA VAL A 75 -2.09 -14.61 17.90
C VAL A 75 -2.95 -14.96 19.09
N LYS A 76 -2.85 -14.17 20.17
CA LYS A 76 -3.66 -14.28 21.40
C LYS A 76 -4.10 -12.89 21.86
N PRO A 77 -5.12 -12.79 22.71
CA PRO A 77 -5.52 -11.53 23.33
C PRO A 77 -4.34 -10.82 24.01
N GLY A 78 -4.24 -9.51 23.75
CA GLY A 78 -3.14 -8.65 24.19
C GLY A 78 -1.98 -8.52 23.20
N ASP A 79 -1.86 -9.37 22.18
CA ASP A 79 -0.83 -9.22 21.17
C ASP A 79 -1.09 -7.97 20.31
N ARG A 80 -0.02 -7.25 19.97
CA ARG A 80 -0.05 -6.14 19.00
C ARG A 80 0.20 -6.70 17.61
N VAL A 81 -0.57 -6.21 16.64
CA VAL A 81 -0.56 -6.75 15.27
C VAL A 81 -0.58 -5.64 14.21
N ILE A 82 0.09 -5.90 13.11
CA ILE A 82 -0.17 -5.26 11.83
C ILE A 82 -1.27 -6.04 11.13
N LEU A 83 -2.16 -5.34 10.44
CA LEU A 83 -3.21 -5.93 9.64
C LEU A 83 -2.83 -5.90 8.16
N SER A 84 -2.63 -7.07 7.58
CA SER A 84 -2.43 -7.23 6.15
C SER A 84 -3.77 -7.20 5.42
N PHE A 85 -3.91 -6.34 4.41
CA PHE A 85 -5.13 -6.31 3.60
C PHE A 85 -5.21 -7.46 2.58
N VAL A 86 -4.21 -8.33 2.52
CA VAL A 86 -4.20 -9.55 1.73
C VAL A 86 -3.99 -10.76 2.66
N PRO A 87 -4.96 -11.07 3.54
CA PRO A 87 -4.93 -12.35 4.22
C PRO A 87 -5.03 -13.48 3.21
N PHE A 88 -4.50 -14.64 3.54
CA PHE A 88 -4.35 -15.74 2.58
C PHE A 88 -4.95 -17.05 3.11
N CYS A 89 -5.48 -17.89 2.21
CA CYS A 89 -6.12 -19.14 2.61
C CYS A 89 -5.12 -20.29 2.93
N GLY A 90 -3.88 -20.20 2.45
CA GLY A 90 -2.84 -21.20 2.68
C GLY A 90 -2.87 -22.44 1.78
N HIS A 91 -3.94 -22.68 1.01
CA HIS A 91 -4.13 -23.93 0.25
C HIS A 91 -4.41 -23.75 -1.24
N CYS A 92 -4.66 -22.54 -1.75
CA CYS A 92 -4.82 -22.32 -3.20
C CYS A 92 -3.47 -22.42 -3.94
N HIS A 93 -3.54 -22.49 -5.26
CA HIS A 93 -2.35 -22.62 -6.12
C HIS A 93 -1.29 -21.55 -5.79
N PHE A 94 -1.66 -20.31 -5.65
CA PHE A 94 -0.72 -19.21 -5.39
C PHE A 94 -0.11 -19.30 -3.98
N CYS A 95 -0.90 -19.62 -2.97
CA CYS A 95 -0.41 -19.77 -1.61
C CYS A 95 0.62 -20.89 -1.51
N LEU A 96 0.34 -22.06 -2.11
CA LEU A 96 1.25 -23.22 -2.11
C LEU A 96 2.54 -22.95 -2.88
N ASN A 97 2.53 -22.03 -3.85
CA ASN A 97 3.70 -21.60 -4.60
C ASN A 97 4.42 -20.37 -4.00
N GLY A 98 4.14 -20.03 -2.73
CA GLY A 98 4.81 -18.92 -2.02
C GLY A 98 4.41 -17.54 -2.50
N ARG A 99 3.28 -17.41 -3.19
CA ARG A 99 2.71 -16.15 -3.72
C ARG A 99 1.40 -15.79 -3.01
N ALA A 100 1.43 -15.77 -1.68
CA ALA A 100 0.26 -15.51 -0.85
C ALA A 100 -0.42 -14.16 -1.17
N ASN A 101 0.35 -13.17 -1.65
CA ASN A 101 -0.16 -11.90 -2.14
C ASN A 101 -1.15 -12.03 -3.32
N LEU A 102 -1.19 -13.16 -4.01
CA LEU A 102 -2.10 -13.46 -5.13
C LEU A 102 -3.14 -14.53 -4.77
N CYS A 103 -3.51 -14.66 -3.49
CA CYS A 103 -4.45 -15.67 -3.02
C CYS A 103 -5.82 -15.58 -3.73
N ASP A 104 -6.25 -16.68 -4.38
CA ASP A 104 -7.54 -16.77 -5.09
C ASP A 104 -8.73 -16.58 -4.16
N THR A 105 -8.69 -17.18 -2.96
CA THR A 105 -9.78 -17.07 -1.98
C THR A 105 -9.93 -15.62 -1.51
N HIS A 106 -8.81 -14.92 -1.30
CA HIS A 106 -8.84 -13.50 -0.97
C HIS A 106 -9.54 -12.69 -2.08
N ALA A 107 -9.16 -12.93 -3.33
CA ALA A 107 -9.72 -12.21 -4.47
C ALA A 107 -11.21 -12.51 -4.70
N SER A 108 -11.62 -13.79 -4.62
CA SER A 108 -13.01 -14.21 -4.86
C SER A 108 -14.00 -13.79 -3.76
N THR A 109 -13.50 -13.45 -2.56
CA THR A 109 -14.33 -12.98 -1.43
C THR A 109 -14.14 -11.48 -1.15
N ALA A 110 -13.88 -10.67 -2.19
CA ALA A 110 -13.73 -9.23 -2.04
C ALA A 110 -14.98 -8.58 -1.40
N GLY A 111 -14.75 -7.67 -0.44
CA GLY A 111 -15.81 -6.98 0.30
C GLY A 111 -16.42 -7.80 1.45
N THR A 112 -15.94 -9.03 1.70
CA THR A 112 -16.41 -9.93 2.78
C THR A 112 -15.21 -10.63 3.42
N LEU A 113 -15.43 -11.39 4.48
CA LEU A 113 -14.45 -12.33 5.04
C LEU A 113 -14.36 -13.61 4.19
N PHE A 114 -13.57 -14.60 4.60
CA PHE A 114 -13.33 -15.80 3.78
C PHE A 114 -14.56 -16.70 3.61
N ASP A 115 -15.52 -16.62 4.53
CA ASP A 115 -16.80 -17.33 4.47
C ASP A 115 -17.83 -16.67 3.53
N GLY A 116 -17.47 -15.54 2.90
CA GLY A 116 -18.35 -14.78 2.02
C GLY A 116 -19.36 -13.89 2.74
N THR A 117 -19.24 -13.76 4.08
CA THR A 117 -20.11 -12.91 4.92
C THR A 117 -19.34 -11.73 5.52
N THR A 118 -20.03 -10.87 6.25
CA THR A 118 -19.44 -9.73 6.97
C THR A 118 -19.79 -9.80 8.46
N ARG A 119 -18.95 -9.21 9.30
CA ARG A 119 -19.21 -9.03 10.74
C ARG A 119 -19.73 -7.63 11.06
N LEU A 120 -19.73 -6.72 10.08
CA LEU A 120 -20.18 -5.35 10.22
C LEU A 120 -21.64 -5.24 9.79
N HIS A 121 -22.48 -4.59 10.61
CA HIS A 121 -23.89 -4.35 10.26
C HIS A 121 -24.47 -3.16 11.03
N LYS A 122 -25.60 -2.64 10.56
CA LYS A 122 -26.44 -1.67 11.27
C LYS A 122 -27.88 -2.15 11.20
N GLY A 123 -28.39 -2.70 12.31
CA GLY A 123 -29.63 -3.45 12.28
C GLY A 123 -29.54 -4.63 11.30
N GLU A 124 -30.45 -4.69 10.32
CA GLU A 124 -30.45 -5.74 9.30
C GLU A 124 -29.49 -5.45 8.11
N GLN A 125 -29.02 -4.23 7.97
CA GLN A 125 -28.17 -3.83 6.85
C GLN A 125 -26.74 -4.33 7.06
N ARG A 126 -26.26 -5.20 6.18
CA ARG A 126 -24.88 -5.68 6.18
C ARG A 126 -23.96 -4.65 5.53
N ILE A 127 -22.76 -4.48 6.11
CA ILE A 127 -21.74 -3.51 5.69
C ILE A 127 -20.50 -4.28 5.26
N ALA A 128 -19.97 -3.96 4.09
CA ALA A 128 -18.82 -4.65 3.51
C ALA A 128 -17.50 -4.24 4.19
N HIS A 129 -16.48 -5.10 4.10
CA HIS A 129 -15.12 -4.88 4.57
C HIS A 129 -14.18 -4.52 3.41
N MET A 130 -13.45 -3.42 3.49
CA MET A 130 -12.35 -3.21 2.56
C MET A 130 -11.13 -4.07 2.97
N GLY A 131 -10.58 -4.83 2.02
CA GLY A 131 -9.35 -5.63 2.21
C GLY A 131 -9.41 -6.64 3.35
N LYS A 132 -10.61 -7.02 3.83
CA LYS A 132 -10.82 -7.84 5.04
C LYS A 132 -10.20 -7.22 6.30
N VAL A 133 -9.97 -5.91 6.32
CA VAL A 133 -9.41 -5.12 7.43
C VAL A 133 -10.44 -4.14 7.96
N ALA A 134 -10.96 -3.24 7.10
CA ALA A 134 -11.98 -2.26 7.50
C ALA A 134 -11.58 -1.44 8.75
N CYS A 135 -10.36 -0.88 8.77
CA CYS A 135 -9.79 -0.25 9.96
C CYS A 135 -10.21 1.21 10.19
N PHE A 136 -11.13 1.76 9.42
CA PHE A 136 -11.73 3.06 9.75
C PHE A 136 -12.90 2.88 10.72
N ALA A 137 -12.60 2.20 11.83
CA ALA A 137 -13.49 1.89 12.94
C ALA A 137 -12.69 1.67 14.22
N GLU A 138 -13.34 1.75 15.38
CA GLU A 138 -12.69 1.46 16.68
C GLU A 138 -12.18 0.02 16.77
N GLU A 139 -12.87 -0.92 16.13
CA GLU A 139 -12.52 -2.35 16.14
C GLU A 139 -12.77 -2.98 14.77
N ALA A 140 -12.08 -4.08 14.51
CA ALA A 140 -12.27 -4.89 13.30
C ALA A 140 -12.24 -6.38 13.65
N VAL A 141 -12.97 -7.19 12.88
CA VAL A 141 -12.81 -8.65 12.84
C VAL A 141 -12.16 -9.01 11.52
N VAL A 142 -11.03 -9.71 11.60
CA VAL A 142 -10.15 -10.02 10.47
C VAL A 142 -9.74 -11.50 10.48
N PRO A 143 -9.39 -12.11 9.34
CA PRO A 143 -8.81 -13.46 9.34
C PRO A 143 -7.46 -13.49 10.07
N GLU A 144 -7.17 -14.56 10.82
CA GLU A 144 -5.89 -14.70 11.56
C GLU A 144 -4.67 -14.59 10.64
N THR A 145 -4.78 -15.03 9.38
CA THR A 145 -3.68 -14.96 8.40
C THR A 145 -3.39 -13.53 7.94
N GLY A 146 -4.27 -12.58 8.24
CA GLY A 146 -4.05 -11.14 8.07
C GLY A 146 -3.39 -10.50 9.28
N CYS A 147 -3.31 -11.18 10.43
CA CYS A 147 -2.68 -10.66 11.64
C CYS A 147 -1.19 -11.01 11.66
N VAL A 148 -0.33 -10.01 11.68
CA VAL A 148 1.12 -10.17 11.81
C VAL A 148 1.56 -9.63 13.18
N PRO A 149 1.94 -10.51 14.13
CA PRO A 149 2.38 -10.08 15.45
C PRO A 149 3.61 -9.18 15.39
N ILE A 150 3.64 -8.16 16.24
CA ILE A 150 4.76 -7.21 16.34
C ILE A 150 5.20 -7.02 17.80
N PRO A 151 6.49 -6.66 18.02
CA PRO A 151 6.98 -6.28 19.34
C PRO A 151 6.18 -5.11 19.95
N SER A 152 6.04 -5.11 21.27
CA SER A 152 5.26 -4.09 21.99
C SER A 152 5.85 -2.67 21.96
N ASP A 153 7.11 -2.54 21.59
CA ASP A 153 7.83 -1.27 21.44
C ASP A 153 7.52 -0.55 20.11
N ILE A 154 6.90 -1.22 19.15
CA ILE A 154 6.52 -0.60 17.87
C ILE A 154 5.25 0.24 18.05
N PRO A 155 5.25 1.56 17.79
CA PRO A 155 4.03 2.37 17.86
C PRO A 155 3.01 1.93 16.80
N LEU A 156 1.72 1.87 17.19
CA LEU A 156 0.66 1.40 16.28
C LEU A 156 0.47 2.29 15.04
N PRO A 157 0.56 3.63 15.11
CA PRO A 157 0.46 4.46 13.91
C PRO A 157 1.51 4.14 12.86
N GLN A 158 2.76 3.90 13.25
CA GLN A 158 3.85 3.48 12.37
C GLN A 158 3.63 2.05 11.85
N ALA A 159 3.20 1.14 12.72
CA ALA A 159 2.87 -0.23 12.37
C ALA A 159 1.78 -0.31 11.29
N ALA A 160 0.78 0.60 11.31
CA ALA A 160 -0.28 0.64 10.30
C ALA A 160 0.28 0.82 8.88
N LEU A 161 1.31 1.64 8.69
CA LEU A 161 1.93 1.85 7.38
C LEU A 161 2.65 0.60 6.86
N ILE A 162 3.11 -0.29 7.75
CA ILE A 162 3.63 -1.61 7.36
C ILE A 162 2.48 -2.54 6.92
N GLY A 163 1.23 -2.16 7.14
CA GLY A 163 0.06 -2.87 6.59
C GLY A 163 -0.10 -2.72 5.08
N CYS A 164 0.39 -1.63 4.46
CA CYS A 164 0.24 -1.41 3.00
C CYS A 164 1.43 -0.68 2.37
N CYS A 165 1.62 0.62 2.61
CA CYS A 165 2.52 1.42 1.78
C CYS A 165 3.99 1.02 1.91
N VAL A 166 4.45 0.61 3.10
CA VAL A 166 5.84 0.16 3.31
C VAL A 166 6.13 -1.13 2.54
N PRO A 167 5.37 -2.23 2.71
CA PRO A 167 5.63 -3.46 1.97
C PRO A 167 5.40 -3.30 0.47
N THR A 168 4.47 -2.47 0.05
CA THR A 168 4.23 -2.21 -1.37
C THR A 168 5.45 -1.57 -2.02
N GLY A 169 6.04 -0.54 -1.41
CA GLY A 169 7.19 0.17 -1.99
C GLY A 169 8.51 -0.56 -1.78
N VAL A 170 8.86 -0.88 -0.53
CA VAL A 170 10.11 -1.61 -0.22
C VAL A 170 10.12 -2.97 -0.90
N GLY A 171 8.98 -3.69 -0.88
CA GLY A 171 8.84 -5.00 -1.51
C GLY A 171 8.95 -4.94 -3.04
N ALA A 172 8.44 -3.89 -3.68
CA ALA A 172 8.62 -3.69 -5.12
C ALA A 172 10.10 -3.65 -5.49
N ALA A 173 10.92 -2.95 -4.71
CA ALA A 173 12.36 -2.88 -4.91
C ALA A 173 13.07 -4.21 -4.57
N MET A 174 12.78 -4.80 -3.40
CA MET A 174 13.50 -5.96 -2.88
C MET A 174 13.06 -7.28 -3.51
N PHE A 175 11.75 -7.54 -3.57
CA PHE A 175 11.24 -8.87 -3.90
C PHE A 175 10.75 -8.98 -5.34
N ASN A 176 10.19 -7.90 -5.88
CA ASN A 176 9.71 -7.90 -7.27
C ASN A 176 10.83 -7.57 -8.25
N ALA A 177 11.39 -6.38 -8.23
CA ALA A 177 12.47 -5.95 -9.11
C ALA A 177 13.80 -6.63 -8.79
N LYS A 178 14.06 -6.94 -7.52
CA LYS A 178 15.32 -7.51 -7.02
C LYS A 178 16.50 -6.63 -7.43
N LEU A 179 16.42 -5.35 -7.03
CA LEU A 179 17.45 -4.36 -7.35
C LEU A 179 18.85 -4.85 -7.05
N THR A 180 19.76 -4.61 -7.97
CA THR A 180 21.19 -4.92 -7.77
C THR A 180 21.93 -3.70 -7.23
N PRO A 181 22.89 -3.87 -6.30
CA PRO A 181 23.71 -2.77 -5.82
C PRO A 181 24.40 -2.02 -6.97
N GLY A 182 24.47 -0.70 -6.85
CA GLY A 182 25.05 0.17 -7.87
C GLY A 182 24.12 0.54 -9.03
N SER A 183 22.89 0.00 -9.08
CA SER A 183 21.93 0.32 -10.14
C SER A 183 21.42 1.76 -10.05
N THR A 184 20.94 2.26 -11.17
CA THR A 184 20.20 3.51 -11.30
C THR A 184 18.70 3.24 -11.25
N VAL A 185 17.97 3.99 -10.42
CA VAL A 185 16.53 3.80 -10.17
C VAL A 185 15.79 5.10 -10.43
N ALA A 186 14.69 5.06 -11.19
CA ALA A 186 13.77 6.18 -11.30
C ALA A 186 12.40 5.80 -10.73
N VAL A 187 11.83 6.69 -9.91
CA VAL A 187 10.53 6.51 -9.23
C VAL A 187 9.59 7.59 -9.72
N ILE A 188 8.55 7.18 -10.43
CA ILE A 188 7.53 8.06 -11.03
C ILE A 188 6.34 8.13 -10.07
N GLY A 189 6.23 9.26 -9.36
CA GLY A 189 5.36 9.48 -8.22
C GLY A 189 6.07 9.20 -6.89
N VAL A 190 6.31 10.25 -6.07
CA VAL A 190 6.96 10.14 -4.76
C VAL A 190 5.99 10.40 -3.60
N GLY A 191 4.76 9.94 -3.73
CA GLY A 191 3.83 9.79 -2.60
C GLY A 191 4.26 8.68 -1.63
N GLY A 192 3.39 8.27 -0.71
CA GLY A 192 3.73 7.32 0.35
C GLY A 192 4.35 6.00 -0.11
N VAL A 193 3.85 5.40 -1.19
CA VAL A 193 4.44 4.16 -1.75
C VAL A 193 5.75 4.47 -2.47
N GLY A 194 5.82 5.57 -3.25
CA GLY A 194 7.03 5.96 -3.96
C GLY A 194 8.20 6.26 -3.02
N LEU A 195 7.96 6.94 -1.91
CA LEU A 195 8.96 7.15 -0.86
C LEU A 195 9.50 5.84 -0.29
N ASN A 196 8.65 4.81 -0.18
CA ASN A 196 9.08 3.49 0.24
C ASN A 196 9.85 2.72 -0.85
N VAL A 197 9.57 2.96 -2.14
CA VAL A 197 10.44 2.49 -3.24
C VAL A 197 11.82 3.15 -3.14
N VAL A 198 11.87 4.47 -2.90
CA VAL A 198 13.13 5.23 -2.67
C VAL A 198 13.92 4.62 -1.50
N GLN A 199 13.28 4.38 -0.36
CA GLN A 199 13.93 3.74 0.78
C GLN A 199 14.42 2.32 0.46
N GLY A 200 13.63 1.52 -0.27
CA GLY A 200 14.02 0.21 -0.76
C GLY A 200 15.25 0.26 -1.68
N ALA A 201 15.29 1.24 -2.60
CA ALA A 201 16.42 1.45 -3.48
C ALA A 201 17.69 1.88 -2.71
N ARG A 202 17.56 2.78 -1.73
CA ARG A 202 18.65 3.17 -0.82
C ARG A 202 19.17 1.98 -0.02
N LEU A 203 18.27 1.17 0.54
CA LEU A 203 18.60 -0.03 1.31
C LEU A 203 19.42 -1.03 0.48
N LEU A 204 19.12 -1.13 -0.82
CA LEU A 204 19.81 -2.01 -1.77
C LEU A 204 21.02 -1.35 -2.47
N ASN A 205 21.47 -0.20 -1.94
CA ASN A 205 22.65 0.52 -2.44
C ASN A 205 22.56 0.91 -3.92
N ALA A 206 21.41 1.43 -4.38
CA ALA A 206 21.30 2.06 -5.68
C ALA A 206 22.27 3.26 -5.77
N SER A 207 22.94 3.43 -6.92
CA SER A 207 23.93 4.51 -7.13
C SER A 207 23.29 5.86 -7.41
N LYS A 208 22.16 5.86 -8.13
CA LYS A 208 21.35 7.04 -8.40
C LYS A 208 19.88 6.67 -8.12
N ILE A 209 19.17 7.55 -7.41
CA ILE A 209 17.74 7.44 -7.14
C ILE A 209 17.10 8.73 -7.63
N ILE A 210 16.34 8.63 -8.71
CA ILE A 210 15.74 9.75 -9.43
C ILE A 210 14.27 9.79 -9.08
N ALA A 211 13.80 10.87 -8.46
CA ALA A 211 12.38 11.10 -8.16
C ALA A 211 11.74 11.94 -9.29
N VAL A 212 10.56 11.51 -9.75
CA VAL A 212 9.75 12.25 -10.73
C VAL A 212 8.40 12.55 -10.12
N ASP A 213 8.07 13.82 -9.92
CA ASP A 213 6.77 14.25 -9.37
C ASP A 213 6.46 15.70 -9.80
N PRO A 214 5.20 16.05 -10.13
CA PRO A 214 4.84 17.43 -10.46
C PRO A 214 4.85 18.38 -9.25
N ASN A 215 4.80 17.86 -8.02
CA ASN A 215 4.80 18.63 -6.79
C ASN A 215 6.23 18.87 -6.28
N GLU A 216 6.72 20.09 -6.40
CA GLU A 216 8.07 20.49 -5.91
C GLU A 216 8.29 20.16 -4.43
N GLY A 217 7.28 20.41 -3.58
CA GLY A 217 7.38 20.09 -2.16
C GLY A 217 7.49 18.58 -1.89
N ALA A 218 6.86 17.74 -2.72
CA ALA A 218 7.02 16.28 -2.64
C ALA A 218 8.42 15.84 -3.08
N LEU A 219 8.99 16.47 -4.10
CA LEU A 219 10.37 16.23 -4.54
C LEU A 219 11.37 16.63 -3.45
N GLU A 220 11.20 17.82 -2.86
CA GLU A 220 12.05 18.29 -1.75
C GLU A 220 11.95 17.36 -0.54
N PHE A 221 10.74 16.96 -0.16
CA PHE A 221 10.52 16.00 0.92
C PHE A 221 11.17 14.65 0.66
N ALA A 222 11.15 14.17 -0.58
CA ALA A 222 11.73 12.89 -0.97
C ALA A 222 13.27 12.83 -0.82
N MET A 223 13.97 13.99 -0.86
CA MET A 223 15.42 14.05 -0.64
C MET A 223 15.82 13.47 0.72
N GLN A 224 14.99 13.62 1.75
CA GLN A 224 15.25 13.11 3.10
C GLN A 224 15.33 11.58 3.14
N PHE A 225 14.69 10.89 2.20
CA PHE A 225 14.61 9.42 2.12
C PHE A 225 15.69 8.79 1.24
N GLY A 226 16.50 9.60 0.55
CA GLY A 226 17.66 9.13 -0.22
C GLY A 226 17.57 9.38 -1.73
N VAL A 227 16.67 10.23 -2.19
CA VAL A 227 16.65 10.74 -3.56
C VAL A 227 17.96 11.48 -3.85
N THR A 228 18.56 11.23 -5.01
CA THR A 228 19.79 11.90 -5.46
C THR A 228 19.53 12.95 -6.54
N HIS A 229 18.44 12.79 -7.30
CA HIS A 229 18.04 13.71 -8.39
C HIS A 229 16.52 13.86 -8.40
N ALA A 230 16.07 15.09 -8.55
CA ALA A 230 14.64 15.43 -8.65
C ALA A 230 14.31 15.90 -10.08
N VAL A 231 13.17 15.46 -10.60
CA VAL A 231 12.68 15.78 -11.94
C VAL A 231 11.22 16.20 -11.84
N ASN A 232 10.93 17.45 -12.20
CA ASN A 232 9.55 17.92 -12.28
C ASN A 232 9.07 17.81 -13.74
N PRO A 233 8.10 16.92 -14.04
CA PRO A 233 7.64 16.68 -15.41
C PRO A 233 6.82 17.84 -16.00
N THR A 234 6.47 18.86 -15.20
CA THR A 234 5.75 20.05 -15.69
C THR A 234 6.68 21.07 -16.34
N ILE A 235 7.98 21.01 -16.05
CA ILE A 235 9.00 21.96 -16.54
C ILE A 235 10.05 21.33 -17.43
N GLN A 236 10.17 19.99 -17.47
CA GLN A 236 11.15 19.27 -18.27
C GLN A 236 10.60 17.89 -18.68
N ASP A 237 11.04 17.39 -19.84
CA ASP A 237 10.69 16.04 -20.27
C ASP A 237 11.32 15.01 -19.32
N PRO A 238 10.54 14.18 -18.62
CA PRO A 238 11.08 13.24 -17.64
C PRO A 238 11.93 12.13 -18.28
N VAL A 239 11.56 11.65 -19.48
CA VAL A 239 12.29 10.59 -20.18
C VAL A 239 13.67 11.07 -20.61
N GLU A 240 13.76 12.23 -21.25
CA GLU A 240 15.02 12.81 -21.69
C GLU A 240 15.89 13.24 -20.52
N THR A 241 15.28 13.74 -19.44
CA THR A 241 16.03 14.13 -18.23
C THR A 241 16.62 12.89 -17.53
N ILE A 242 15.84 11.80 -17.36
CA ILE A 242 16.36 10.55 -16.80
C ILE A 242 17.51 10.00 -17.64
N LYS A 243 17.39 10.01 -18.97
CA LYS A 243 18.49 9.61 -19.86
C LYS A 243 19.72 10.50 -19.69
N SER A 244 19.55 11.82 -19.60
CA SER A 244 20.66 12.75 -19.36
C SER A 244 21.39 12.46 -18.04
N ILE A 245 20.65 12.21 -16.95
CA ILE A 245 21.21 11.84 -15.65
C ILE A 245 21.98 10.51 -15.70
N THR A 246 21.60 9.63 -16.62
CA THR A 246 22.16 8.28 -16.80
C THR A 246 23.06 8.15 -18.02
N ASP A 247 23.74 9.23 -18.42
CA ASP A 247 24.72 9.27 -19.52
C ASP A 247 24.16 8.78 -20.86
N GLY A 248 22.89 9.07 -21.13
CA GLY A 248 22.17 8.70 -22.35
C GLY A 248 21.57 7.29 -22.36
N LEU A 249 21.83 6.47 -21.34
CA LEU A 249 21.41 5.06 -21.33
C LEU A 249 19.94 4.88 -20.92
N GLY A 250 19.45 5.62 -19.95
CA GLY A 250 18.22 5.37 -19.18
C GLY A 250 18.49 4.63 -17.86
N ALA A 251 17.48 4.51 -17.01
CA ALA A 251 17.61 3.86 -15.71
C ALA A 251 17.66 2.32 -15.83
N ASP A 252 18.36 1.65 -14.90
CA ASP A 252 18.32 0.18 -14.79
C ASP A 252 16.93 -0.30 -14.41
N TYR A 253 16.30 0.40 -13.49
CA TYR A 253 14.95 0.12 -12.99
C TYR A 253 14.13 1.40 -12.95
N THR A 254 12.88 1.30 -13.38
CA THR A 254 11.89 2.37 -13.19
C THR A 254 10.69 1.83 -12.43
N PHE A 255 10.11 2.62 -11.54
CA PHE A 255 8.92 2.27 -10.78
C PHE A 255 7.83 3.29 -11.05
N GLU A 256 6.74 2.85 -11.62
CA GLU A 256 5.53 3.63 -11.75
C GLU A 256 4.66 3.44 -10.52
N VAL A 257 4.37 4.52 -9.77
CA VAL A 257 3.72 4.46 -8.45
C VAL A 257 2.52 5.40 -8.33
N PHE A 258 2.21 6.14 -9.36
CA PHE A 258 1.08 7.07 -9.39
C PHE A 258 -0.22 6.38 -9.84
N GLY A 259 -0.16 5.56 -10.89
CA GLY A 259 -1.30 4.84 -11.45
C GLY A 259 -2.01 5.60 -12.58
N SER A 260 -1.31 5.87 -13.71
CA SER A 260 -1.94 6.33 -14.95
C SER A 260 -1.24 5.75 -16.17
N SER A 261 -1.93 5.67 -17.31
CA SER A 261 -1.34 5.22 -18.58
C SER A 261 -0.10 6.03 -18.93
N ASN A 262 -0.16 7.35 -18.80
CA ASN A 262 0.94 8.25 -19.10
C ASN A 262 2.18 7.98 -18.22
N THR A 263 2.02 7.78 -16.93
CA THR A 263 3.14 7.50 -16.02
C THR A 263 3.74 6.11 -16.24
N VAL A 264 2.94 5.12 -16.65
CA VAL A 264 3.43 3.81 -17.11
C VAL A 264 4.29 3.96 -18.37
N GLU A 265 3.85 4.77 -19.34
CA GLU A 265 4.62 5.05 -20.57
C GLU A 265 5.93 5.78 -20.26
N ILE A 266 5.92 6.77 -19.36
CA ILE A 266 7.14 7.44 -18.89
C ILE A 266 8.10 6.41 -18.26
N ALA A 267 7.62 5.57 -17.35
CA ALA A 267 8.44 4.54 -16.72
C ALA A 267 9.05 3.58 -17.75
N TYR A 268 8.22 3.07 -18.68
CA TYR A 268 8.67 2.18 -19.74
C TYR A 268 9.70 2.84 -20.67
N ASN A 269 9.51 4.10 -21.04
CA ASN A 269 10.39 4.80 -21.99
C ASN A 269 11.69 5.30 -21.33
N SER A 270 11.74 5.39 -20.02
CA SER A 270 12.92 5.85 -19.26
C SER A 270 13.90 4.72 -18.92
N VAL A 271 13.52 3.47 -19.10
CA VAL A 271 14.37 2.31 -18.81
C VAL A 271 15.38 2.09 -19.95
N ARG A 272 16.63 1.69 -19.58
CA ARG A 272 17.66 1.34 -20.57
C ARG A 272 17.39 0.00 -21.26
N LYS A 273 18.19 -0.34 -22.28
CA LYS A 273 18.22 -1.69 -22.85
C LYS A 273 18.54 -2.72 -21.76
N GLY A 274 17.80 -3.83 -21.73
CA GLY A 274 17.92 -4.88 -20.72
C GLY A 274 17.43 -4.47 -19.33
N GLY A 275 16.83 -3.27 -19.16
CA GLY A 275 16.32 -2.79 -17.89
C GLY A 275 14.88 -3.24 -17.61
N THR A 276 14.38 -2.89 -16.43
CA THR A 276 13.05 -3.32 -15.96
C THR A 276 12.20 -2.13 -15.51
N ALA A 277 11.00 -1.99 -16.10
CA ALA A 277 9.96 -1.08 -15.63
C ALA A 277 8.95 -1.88 -14.77
N VAL A 278 8.69 -1.40 -13.56
CA VAL A 278 7.76 -2.01 -12.59
C VAL A 278 6.54 -1.11 -12.42
N VAL A 279 5.36 -1.66 -12.69
CA VAL A 279 4.08 -0.99 -12.46
C VAL A 279 3.59 -1.39 -11.07
N VAL A 280 3.48 -0.41 -10.18
CA VAL A 280 3.02 -0.52 -8.79
C VAL A 280 1.69 0.18 -8.59
N GLY A 281 1.52 1.33 -9.26
CA GLY A 281 0.29 2.11 -9.23
C GLY A 281 -0.88 1.37 -9.88
N LEU A 282 -2.09 1.66 -9.39
CA LEU A 282 -3.33 1.13 -9.97
C LEU A 282 -3.93 2.17 -10.90
N THR A 283 -3.98 1.87 -12.20
CA THR A 283 -4.63 2.75 -13.17
C THR A 283 -6.16 2.64 -13.06
N PRO A 284 -6.90 3.75 -13.29
CA PRO A 284 -8.35 3.69 -13.41
C PRO A 284 -8.80 2.71 -14.50
N LEU A 285 -10.00 2.14 -14.34
CA LEU A 285 -10.58 1.24 -15.35
C LEU A 285 -10.70 1.93 -16.70
N GLY A 286 -10.11 1.33 -17.74
CA GLY A 286 -10.13 1.86 -19.11
C GLY A 286 -8.96 2.80 -19.46
N ASP A 287 -8.15 3.18 -18.50
CA ASP A 287 -6.91 3.94 -18.74
C ASP A 287 -5.76 2.97 -19.07
N ASN A 288 -5.53 2.71 -20.34
CA ASN A 288 -4.59 1.70 -20.83
C ASN A 288 -3.35 2.37 -21.47
N PRO A 289 -2.12 2.03 -21.03
CA PRO A 289 -0.89 2.54 -21.64
C PRO A 289 -0.64 1.93 -23.02
N THR A 290 0.03 2.69 -23.90
CA THR A 290 0.53 2.21 -25.18
C THR A 290 1.98 1.77 -25.03
N ILE A 291 2.28 0.50 -25.28
CA ILE A 291 3.61 -0.08 -25.14
C ILE A 291 4.15 -0.53 -26.49
N ASP A 292 5.35 -0.04 -26.85
CA ASP A 292 6.06 -0.47 -28.08
C ASP A 292 6.64 -1.88 -27.89
N ALA A 293 5.93 -2.88 -28.40
CA ALA A 293 6.34 -4.28 -28.36
C ALA A 293 7.62 -4.56 -29.18
N ASN A 294 7.88 -3.81 -30.26
CA ASN A 294 9.10 -3.95 -31.03
C ASN A 294 10.33 -3.48 -30.22
N ARG A 295 10.21 -2.36 -29.52
CA ARG A 295 11.24 -1.90 -28.57
C ARG A 295 11.47 -2.94 -27.47
N MET A 296 10.38 -3.46 -26.89
CA MET A 296 10.46 -4.49 -25.82
C MET A 296 11.29 -5.69 -26.28
N ALA A 297 10.99 -6.23 -27.47
CA ALA A 297 11.71 -7.39 -28.00
C ALA A 297 13.17 -7.07 -28.38
N ARG A 298 13.40 -5.98 -29.14
CA ARG A 298 14.73 -5.65 -29.64
C ARG A 298 15.71 -5.13 -28.59
N GLN A 299 15.20 -4.56 -27.51
CA GLN A 299 16.02 -3.99 -26.45
C GLN A 299 15.95 -4.82 -25.15
N GLU A 300 15.28 -5.97 -25.18
CA GLU A 300 15.10 -6.85 -24.02
C GLU A 300 14.54 -6.11 -22.78
N VAL A 301 13.65 -5.13 -22.99
CA VAL A 301 13.03 -4.38 -21.91
C VAL A 301 11.98 -5.25 -21.21
N THR A 302 12.05 -5.34 -19.90
CA THR A 302 11.04 -6.00 -19.08
C THR A 302 10.02 -5.00 -18.56
N LEU A 303 8.71 -5.24 -18.83
CA LEU A 303 7.61 -4.57 -18.15
C LEU A 303 6.97 -5.57 -17.16
N ARG A 304 6.91 -5.21 -15.89
CA ARG A 304 6.49 -6.11 -14.81
C ARG A 304 5.49 -5.43 -13.90
N GLY A 305 4.41 -6.12 -13.57
CA GLY A 305 3.49 -5.70 -12.51
C GLY A 305 3.92 -6.21 -11.13
N THR A 306 3.51 -5.52 -10.08
CA THR A 306 3.60 -5.98 -8.71
C THR A 306 2.30 -5.69 -7.96
N TYR A 307 1.84 -6.62 -7.15
CA TYR A 307 0.74 -6.43 -6.23
C TYR A 307 1.25 -6.61 -4.81
N TYR A 308 1.02 -5.57 -3.97
CA TYR A 308 1.50 -5.55 -2.58
C TYR A 308 3.03 -5.74 -2.47
N GLY A 309 3.81 -5.19 -3.43
CA GLY A 309 5.27 -5.35 -3.45
C GLY A 309 5.75 -6.80 -3.62
N SER A 310 4.87 -7.71 -4.03
CA SER A 310 5.14 -9.16 -4.11
C SER A 310 5.58 -9.80 -2.78
N VAL A 311 5.13 -9.22 -1.65
CA VAL A 311 5.48 -9.69 -0.30
C VAL A 311 4.67 -10.92 0.12
N ARG A 312 5.24 -11.67 1.04
CA ARG A 312 4.60 -12.73 1.82
C ARG A 312 4.33 -12.15 3.22
N PRO A 313 3.12 -11.69 3.54
CA PRO A 313 2.88 -10.88 4.75
C PRO A 313 3.46 -11.48 6.03
N ALA A 314 3.23 -12.76 6.28
CA ALA A 314 3.68 -13.45 7.49
C ALA A 314 5.22 -13.58 7.63
N ILE A 315 5.99 -13.38 6.54
CA ILE A 315 7.45 -13.55 6.51
C ILE A 315 8.13 -12.19 6.33
N ASP A 316 7.65 -11.40 5.36
CA ASP A 316 8.37 -10.20 4.92
C ASP A 316 8.01 -8.96 5.76
N MET A 317 6.81 -8.89 6.36
CA MET A 317 6.45 -7.78 7.26
C MET A 317 7.28 -7.78 8.57
N PRO A 318 7.51 -8.91 9.26
CA PRO A 318 8.46 -8.94 10.37
C PRO A 318 9.84 -8.41 10.00
N THR A 319 10.34 -8.73 8.80
CA THR A 319 11.62 -8.17 8.30
C THR A 319 11.54 -6.64 8.17
N MET A 320 10.42 -6.09 7.72
CA MET A 320 10.24 -4.62 7.63
C MET A 320 10.15 -3.96 9.01
N VAL A 321 9.56 -4.64 9.99
CA VAL A 321 9.59 -4.21 11.40
C VAL A 321 11.03 -4.14 11.91
N ASP A 322 11.86 -5.16 11.62
CA ASP A 322 13.27 -5.17 12.01
C ASP A 322 14.09 -4.08 11.29
N LEU A 323 13.81 -3.83 10.02
CA LEU A 323 14.42 -2.73 9.26
C LEU A 323 14.06 -1.36 9.85
N TYR A 324 12.81 -1.16 10.27
CA TYR A 324 12.38 0.04 10.98
C TYR A 324 13.10 0.18 12.33
N ARG A 325 13.08 -0.85 13.18
CA ARG A 325 13.74 -0.84 14.49
C ARG A 325 15.24 -0.56 14.40
N SER A 326 15.88 -1.03 13.34
CA SER A 326 17.31 -0.80 13.08
C SER A 326 17.62 0.53 12.39
N GLY A 327 16.62 1.39 12.15
CA GLY A 327 16.77 2.68 11.48
C GLY A 327 17.16 2.57 10.00
N LYS A 328 16.95 1.42 9.37
CA LYS A 328 17.26 1.21 7.94
C LYS A 328 16.17 1.77 7.03
N ILE A 329 14.93 1.77 7.49
CA ILE A 329 13.80 2.48 6.89
C ILE A 329 13.25 3.47 7.91
N ASP A 330 12.87 4.65 7.44
CA ASP A 330 12.31 5.72 8.26
C ASP A 330 10.79 5.77 8.04
N ILE A 331 10.03 5.24 9.01
CA ILE A 331 8.57 5.32 8.99
C ILE A 331 8.08 6.56 9.75
N ASP A 332 8.81 6.99 10.78
CA ASP A 332 8.47 8.19 11.54
C ASP A 332 8.48 9.42 10.63
N GLY A 333 9.53 9.59 9.84
CA GLY A 333 9.65 10.68 8.89
C GLY A 333 8.58 10.68 7.79
N LEU A 334 7.98 9.52 7.48
CA LEU A 334 6.86 9.46 6.53
C LEU A 334 5.59 10.12 7.06
N ILE A 335 5.32 10.02 8.38
CA ILE A 335 4.08 10.51 9.00
C ILE A 335 4.17 12.02 9.21
N THR A 336 3.49 12.78 8.39
CA THR A 336 3.48 14.25 8.47
C THR A 336 2.23 14.79 9.13
N ARG A 337 1.15 13.99 9.23
CA ARG A 337 -0.14 14.39 9.82
C ARG A 337 -0.78 13.23 10.54
N THR A 338 -1.49 13.57 11.63
CA THR A 338 -2.36 12.65 12.37
C THR A 338 -3.76 13.23 12.45
N TYR A 339 -4.76 12.34 12.48
CA TYR A 339 -6.18 12.70 12.53
C TYR A 339 -6.90 11.82 13.54
N LYS A 340 -8.07 12.29 13.98
CA LYS A 340 -9.07 11.46 14.64
C LYS A 340 -9.94 10.77 13.58
N LEU A 341 -10.61 9.69 13.95
CA LEU A 341 -11.57 9.04 13.06
C LEU A 341 -12.67 10.01 12.60
N ASP A 342 -13.10 10.90 13.49
CA ASP A 342 -14.13 11.93 13.17
C ASP A 342 -13.68 12.89 12.06
N ASP A 343 -12.38 13.07 11.87
CA ASP A 343 -11.79 13.98 10.88
C ASP A 343 -11.41 13.28 9.54
N ILE A 344 -11.86 12.04 9.34
CA ILE A 344 -11.43 11.21 8.18
C ILE A 344 -11.71 11.87 6.83
N ASN A 345 -12.85 12.53 6.67
CA ASN A 345 -13.19 13.22 5.42
C ASN A 345 -12.24 14.39 5.15
N LYS A 346 -11.84 15.11 6.21
CA LYS A 346 -10.82 16.16 6.10
C LYS A 346 -9.45 15.60 5.72
N ALA A 347 -9.08 14.43 6.22
CA ALA A 347 -7.82 13.77 5.86
C ALA A 347 -7.75 13.46 4.35
N TYR A 348 -8.87 13.04 3.75
CA TYR A 348 -8.96 12.81 2.31
C TYR A 348 -9.00 14.11 1.51
N GLU A 349 -9.69 15.15 1.99
CA GLU A 349 -9.64 16.50 1.39
C GLU A 349 -8.21 17.05 1.37
N ASP A 350 -7.47 16.94 2.48
CA ASP A 350 -6.08 17.37 2.56
C ASP A 350 -5.18 16.57 1.59
N MET A 351 -5.42 15.26 1.43
CA MET A 351 -4.73 14.43 0.44
C MET A 351 -4.99 14.89 -0.99
N GLU A 352 -6.24 15.22 -1.35
CA GLU A 352 -6.60 15.73 -2.67
C GLU A 352 -5.97 17.11 -2.95
N ASN A 353 -5.83 17.92 -1.91
CA ASN A 353 -5.16 19.21 -1.95
C ASN A 353 -3.63 19.12 -1.96
N GLY A 354 -3.06 17.92 -2.16
CA GLY A 354 -1.63 17.72 -2.34
C GLY A 354 -0.83 17.63 -1.04
N ALA A 355 -1.44 17.16 0.06
CA ALA A 355 -0.72 16.90 1.30
C ALA A 355 0.47 15.96 1.09
N ILE A 356 1.64 16.37 1.57
CA ILE A 356 2.91 15.66 1.42
C ILE A 356 3.08 14.63 2.55
N GLY A 357 3.76 13.52 2.25
CA GLY A 357 4.03 12.46 3.20
C GLY A 357 2.82 11.54 3.43
N ARG A 358 2.70 11.02 4.65
CA ARG A 358 1.60 10.12 5.05
C ARG A 358 0.77 10.71 6.17
N ALA A 359 -0.50 10.45 6.11
CA ALA A 359 -1.44 10.74 7.18
C ALA A 359 -1.90 9.43 7.85
N VAL A 360 -2.12 9.48 9.16
CA VAL A 360 -2.56 8.32 9.96
C VAL A 360 -3.65 8.75 10.93
N ILE A 361 -4.70 7.95 11.08
CA ILE A 361 -5.65 8.05 12.19
C ILE A 361 -5.02 7.34 13.39
N ASN A 362 -4.94 8.02 14.52
CA ASN A 362 -4.39 7.51 15.76
C ASN A 362 -5.32 7.71 16.99
N GLU A 363 -6.49 8.30 16.77
CA GLU A 363 -7.57 8.45 17.77
C GLU A 363 -8.89 7.97 17.13
N PHE A 364 -9.61 7.06 17.81
CA PHE A 364 -10.82 6.39 17.33
C PHE A 364 -12.03 6.69 18.19
#